data_6ba41770ba185f3be37c13a295ec4094
#
_entry.id   6ba41770ba185f3be37c13a295ec4094
#
_cell.length_a   1.000
_cell.length_b   1.000
_cell.length_c   1.000
_cell.angle_alpha   90.00
_cell.angle_beta   90.00
_cell.angle_gamma   90.00
#
_symmetry.space_group_name_H-M   'P 1'
#
loop_
_entity.id
_entity.type
_entity.pdbx_description
1 polymer ?
#
loop_
_entity_poly.entity_id
_entity_poly.type
_entity_poly.pdbx_seq_one_letter_code
_entity_poly.pdbx_strand_id
1 'polypeptide(L)'
;MDDCEAPKRKRGNQTKYTPAKAKEILRRLASGETLTSICPDMQIPPSTVYQWTVDRNDFAVDFARARDFGDQVLEDEAVDISDTMEEASETIDSFSEKHGASSTVKKGDAVAHRRLRAEVRLKVVARRKGAKIQLDTNNAGGEGLASVYEKIREVAKGKK
;
A
#
# COMPACT_ATOMS: atom_id res chain seq x y z
N MET A 1 42.88 -33.82 -24.41
CA MET A 1 42.00 -33.82 -23.20
C MET A 1 41.95 -32.38 -22.75
N ASP A 2 40.96 -31.66 -23.29
CA ASP A 2 40.81 -30.21 -23.03
C ASP A 2 39.85 -30.05 -21.89
N ASP A 3 40.37 -29.59 -20.76
CA ASP A 3 39.60 -29.20 -19.60
C ASP A 3 38.83 -27.92 -19.92
N CYS A 4 37.55 -28.04 -20.28
CA CYS A 4 36.62 -26.93 -20.36
C CYS A 4 36.24 -26.46 -18.95
N GLU A 5 37.10 -25.62 -18.35
CA GLU A 5 36.76 -24.92 -17.10
C GLU A 5 35.66 -23.90 -17.38
N ALA A 6 34.44 -24.20 -16.89
CA ALA A 6 33.30 -23.33 -17.03
C ALA A 6 33.58 -21.96 -16.37
N PRO A 7 33.23 -20.83 -16.99
CA PRO A 7 33.52 -19.51 -16.45
C PRO A 7 32.82 -19.32 -15.11
N LYS A 8 33.59 -19.13 -14.04
CA LYS A 8 33.11 -18.79 -12.71
C LYS A 8 32.28 -17.52 -12.80
N ARG A 9 30.96 -17.64 -12.60
CA ARG A 9 30.03 -16.50 -12.51
C ARG A 9 30.57 -15.55 -11.43
N LYS A 10 30.95 -14.33 -11.82
CA LYS A 10 31.33 -13.28 -10.89
C LYS A 10 30.14 -13.08 -9.93
N ARG A 11 30.33 -13.36 -8.64
CA ARG A 11 29.35 -13.05 -7.60
C ARG A 11 29.06 -11.56 -7.71
N GLY A 12 27.81 -11.21 -8.06
CA GLY A 12 27.37 -9.82 -8.09
C GLY A 12 27.72 -9.15 -6.78
N ASN A 13 28.07 -7.86 -6.83
CA ASN A 13 28.46 -7.06 -5.69
C ASN A 13 27.39 -7.16 -4.60
N GLN A 14 27.63 -8.01 -3.59
CA GLN A 14 26.69 -8.19 -2.48
C GLN A 14 26.66 -6.86 -1.72
N THR A 15 25.55 -6.15 -1.77
CA THR A 15 25.35 -4.92 -1.02
C THR A 15 25.50 -5.24 0.46
N LYS A 16 26.64 -4.83 1.05
CA LYS A 16 26.96 -5.14 2.44
C LYS A 16 25.90 -4.54 3.36
N TYR A 17 25.43 -5.35 4.29
CA TYR A 17 24.64 -4.86 5.41
C TYR A 17 25.41 -3.80 6.18
N THR A 18 24.82 -2.67 6.42
CA THR A 18 25.31 -1.65 7.36
C THR A 18 24.18 -1.24 8.28
N PRO A 19 24.43 -1.06 9.59
CA PRO A 19 23.38 -0.64 10.52
C PRO A 19 22.69 0.66 10.13
N ALA A 20 23.42 1.59 9.49
CA ALA A 20 22.87 2.85 9.01
C ALA A 20 21.84 2.63 7.89
N LYS A 21 22.14 1.76 6.90
CA LYS A 21 21.20 1.41 5.83
C LYS A 21 19.99 0.67 6.39
N ALA A 22 20.20 -0.27 7.29
CA ALA A 22 19.12 -0.99 7.94
C ALA A 22 18.18 -0.04 8.67
N LYS A 23 18.71 0.86 9.50
CA LYS A 23 17.92 1.87 10.23
C LYS A 23 17.13 2.78 9.30
N GLU A 24 17.71 3.22 8.19
CA GLU A 24 16.99 4.07 7.24
C GLU A 24 15.85 3.32 6.53
N ILE A 25 16.06 2.06 6.14
CA ILE A 25 15.00 1.22 5.57
C ILE A 25 13.85 1.06 6.58
N LEU A 26 14.17 0.74 7.84
CA LEU A 26 13.18 0.55 8.89
C LEU A 26 12.38 1.84 9.15
N ARG A 27 13.06 3.00 9.20
CA ARG A 27 12.42 4.31 9.38
C ARG A 27 11.41 4.60 8.27
N ARG A 28 11.80 4.39 7.02
CA ARG A 28 10.94 4.64 5.86
C ARG A 28 9.78 3.64 5.75
N LEU A 29 10.02 2.37 6.11
CA LEU A 29 8.94 1.38 6.21
C LEU A 29 7.91 1.76 7.27
N ALA A 30 8.38 2.24 8.43
CA ALA A 30 7.50 2.68 9.52
C ALA A 30 6.70 3.93 9.16
N SER A 31 7.15 4.74 8.20
CA SER A 31 6.36 5.84 7.64
C SER A 31 5.40 5.45 6.52
N GLY A 32 5.17 4.16 6.30
CA GLY A 32 4.22 3.65 5.30
C GLY A 32 4.78 3.47 3.89
N GLU A 33 6.06 3.81 3.65
CA GLU A 33 6.68 3.62 2.34
C GLU A 33 6.82 2.13 1.97
N THR A 34 6.84 1.83 0.69
CA THR A 34 7.02 0.46 0.19
C THR A 34 8.50 0.16 -0.09
N LEU A 35 8.92 -1.11 0.03
CA LEU A 35 10.28 -1.50 -0.36
C LEU A 35 10.60 -1.19 -1.82
N THR A 36 9.61 -1.23 -2.70
CA THR A 36 9.77 -0.89 -4.12
C THR A 36 10.08 0.59 -4.35
N SER A 37 9.67 1.47 -3.41
CA SER A 37 10.05 2.89 -3.39
C SER A 37 11.42 3.09 -2.74
N ILE A 38 11.66 2.47 -1.59
CA ILE A 38 12.87 2.67 -0.78
C ILE A 38 14.13 2.12 -1.47
N CYS A 39 14.03 0.92 -2.04
CA CYS A 39 15.19 0.18 -2.54
C CYS A 39 15.94 0.84 -3.70
N PRO A 40 15.25 1.44 -4.70
CA PRO A 40 15.93 2.17 -5.77
C PRO A 40 16.75 3.36 -5.26
N ASP A 41 16.21 4.13 -4.31
CA ASP A 41 16.88 5.30 -3.74
C ASP A 41 18.19 4.92 -3.02
N MET A 42 18.19 3.77 -2.38
CA MET A 42 19.35 3.26 -1.64
C MET A 42 20.28 2.39 -2.48
N GLN A 43 19.94 2.15 -3.75
CA GLN A 43 20.67 1.26 -4.65
C GLN A 43 20.84 -0.16 -4.08
N ILE A 44 19.79 -0.67 -3.44
CA ILE A 44 19.75 -2.00 -2.83
C ILE A 44 18.59 -2.78 -3.45
N PRO A 45 18.81 -3.97 -4.02
CA PRO A 45 17.71 -4.82 -4.48
C PRO A 45 16.79 -5.24 -3.31
N PRO A 46 15.46 -5.28 -3.49
CA PRO A 46 14.54 -5.76 -2.46
C PRO A 46 14.87 -7.17 -1.94
N SER A 47 15.38 -8.04 -2.82
CA SER A 47 15.82 -9.39 -2.44
C SER A 47 16.94 -9.38 -1.41
N THR A 48 17.84 -8.40 -1.46
CA THR A 48 18.91 -8.24 -0.46
C THR A 48 18.34 -7.86 0.90
N VAL A 49 17.32 -7.02 0.95
CA VAL A 49 16.66 -6.64 2.21
C VAL A 49 15.96 -7.87 2.82
N TYR A 50 15.25 -8.66 2.00
CA TYR A 50 14.67 -9.92 2.47
C TYR A 50 15.73 -10.94 2.91
N GLN A 51 16.88 -11.00 2.24
CA GLN A 51 17.98 -11.86 2.69
C GLN A 51 18.48 -11.44 4.08
N TRP A 52 18.54 -10.13 4.38
CA TRP A 52 18.91 -9.66 5.70
C TRP A 52 17.93 -10.07 6.80
N THR A 53 16.63 -10.21 6.49
CA THR A 53 15.66 -10.74 7.47
C THR A 53 15.87 -12.22 7.75
N VAL A 54 16.44 -12.98 6.80
CA VAL A 54 16.79 -14.40 7.01
C VAL A 54 18.10 -14.53 7.78
N ASP A 55 19.09 -13.73 7.42
CA ASP A 55 20.45 -13.85 7.97
C ASP A 55 20.59 -13.23 9.38
N ARG A 56 19.67 -12.31 9.77
CA ARG A 56 19.73 -11.53 11.00
C ARG A 56 18.38 -11.46 11.70
N ASN A 57 18.27 -12.17 12.80
CA ASN A 57 17.04 -12.21 13.59
C ASN A 57 16.65 -10.83 14.16
N ASP A 58 17.64 -10.04 14.61
CA ASP A 58 17.39 -8.68 15.13
C ASP A 58 16.73 -7.80 14.07
N PHE A 59 17.29 -7.80 12.85
CA PHE A 59 16.72 -7.07 11.74
C PHE A 59 15.33 -7.59 11.34
N ALA A 60 15.10 -8.90 11.42
CA ALA A 60 13.80 -9.48 11.11
C ALA A 60 12.70 -8.99 12.06
N VAL A 61 13.00 -8.93 13.36
CA VAL A 61 12.06 -8.43 14.38
C VAL A 61 11.76 -6.94 14.15
N ASP A 62 12.80 -6.14 13.94
CA ASP A 62 12.63 -4.71 13.70
C ASP A 62 11.93 -4.43 12.38
N PHE A 63 12.17 -5.25 11.36
CA PHE A 63 11.49 -5.17 10.07
C PHE A 63 9.99 -5.47 10.18
N ALA A 64 9.60 -6.48 10.96
CA ALA A 64 8.20 -6.79 11.22
C ALA A 64 7.51 -5.62 11.94
N ARG A 65 8.13 -5.10 13.02
CA ARG A 65 7.62 -3.92 13.75
C ARG A 65 7.47 -2.67 12.88
N ALA A 66 8.48 -2.38 12.05
CA ALA A 66 8.44 -1.24 11.14
C ALA A 66 7.29 -1.37 10.13
N ARG A 67 7.00 -2.59 9.66
CA ARG A 67 5.84 -2.85 8.80
C ARG A 67 4.52 -2.66 9.51
N ASP A 68 4.40 -3.12 10.75
CA ASP A 68 3.19 -2.93 11.56
C ASP A 68 2.89 -1.44 11.79
N PHE A 69 3.91 -0.63 12.07
CA PHE A 69 3.76 0.84 12.16
C PHE A 69 3.36 1.45 10.82
N GLY A 70 4.00 1.04 9.73
CA GLY A 70 3.65 1.52 8.39
C GLY A 70 2.21 1.16 7.99
N ASP A 71 1.69 0.01 8.44
CA ASP A 71 0.30 -0.37 8.22
C ASP A 71 -0.67 0.52 9.00
N GLN A 72 -0.32 0.95 10.22
CA GLN A 72 -1.10 1.94 10.99
C GLN A 72 -1.15 3.29 10.27
N VAL A 73 -0.01 3.77 9.77
CA VAL A 73 0.04 5.02 8.99
C VAL A 73 -0.87 4.93 7.76
N LEU A 74 -0.87 3.80 7.04
CA LEU A 74 -1.75 3.62 5.89
C LEU A 74 -3.24 3.56 6.27
N GLU A 75 -3.58 3.02 7.45
CA GLU A 75 -4.95 3.04 7.99
C GLU A 75 -5.38 4.47 8.31
N ASP A 76 -4.55 5.25 9.00
CA ASP A 76 -4.81 6.65 9.31
C ASP A 76 -4.96 7.51 8.04
N GLU A 77 -4.07 7.34 7.07
CA GLU A 77 -4.18 8.01 5.77
C GLU A 77 -5.46 7.66 5.01
N ALA A 78 -5.97 6.44 5.16
CA ALA A 78 -7.23 6.06 4.52
C ALA A 78 -8.41 6.81 5.13
N VAL A 79 -8.38 7.07 6.45
CA VAL A 79 -9.37 7.91 7.14
C VAL A 79 -9.26 9.36 6.67
N ASP A 80 -8.07 9.93 6.68
CA ASP A 80 -7.82 11.31 6.25
C ASP A 80 -8.30 11.56 4.81
N ILE A 81 -8.03 10.61 3.90
CA ILE A 81 -8.49 10.69 2.52
C ILE A 81 -10.02 10.66 2.44
N SER A 82 -10.66 9.89 3.32
CA SER A 82 -12.13 9.78 3.33
C SER A 82 -12.79 11.07 3.83
N ASP A 83 -12.16 11.75 4.77
CA ASP A 83 -12.68 12.95 5.42
C ASP A 83 -12.35 14.25 4.65
N THR A 84 -11.28 14.21 3.83
CA THR A 84 -10.84 15.38 3.08
C THR A 84 -11.55 15.46 1.73
N MET A 85 -12.26 16.57 1.47
CA MET A 85 -12.87 16.86 0.18
C MET A 85 -11.79 17.23 -0.84
N GLU A 86 -11.79 16.57 -1.99
CA GLU A 86 -10.85 16.82 -3.09
C GLU A 86 -11.63 17.34 -4.32
N GLU A 87 -11.38 18.58 -4.72
CA GLU A 87 -12.01 19.15 -5.91
C GLU A 87 -11.49 18.46 -7.17
N ALA A 88 -12.41 17.96 -7.98
CA ALA A 88 -12.13 17.45 -9.33
C ALA A 88 -12.82 18.29 -10.37
N SER A 89 -12.16 18.52 -11.49
CA SER A 89 -12.77 19.11 -12.68
C SER A 89 -12.72 18.10 -13.82
N GLU A 90 -13.87 17.79 -14.38
CA GLU A 90 -13.99 16.97 -15.57
C GLU A 90 -14.39 17.86 -16.75
N THR A 91 -13.57 17.85 -17.81
CA THR A 91 -13.90 18.53 -19.06
C THR A 91 -14.52 17.51 -20.01
N ILE A 92 -15.80 17.73 -20.37
CA ILE A 92 -16.52 16.87 -21.30
C ILE A 92 -16.59 17.63 -22.64
N ASP A 93 -15.85 17.14 -23.62
CA ASP A 93 -15.92 17.62 -24.98
C ASP A 93 -16.95 16.80 -25.75
N SER A 94 -17.96 17.46 -26.28
CA SER A 94 -18.98 16.86 -27.12
C SER A 94 -19.03 17.52 -28.48
N PHE A 95 -19.12 16.69 -29.52
CA PHE A 95 -19.30 17.16 -30.89
C PHE A 95 -20.68 16.74 -31.39
N SER A 96 -21.42 17.69 -31.93
CA SER A 96 -22.70 17.44 -32.57
C SER A 96 -22.68 18.03 -33.98
N GLU A 97 -23.13 17.29 -34.99
CA GLU A 97 -23.23 17.74 -36.36
C GLU A 97 -24.12 18.99 -36.53
N LYS A 98 -25.10 19.17 -35.62
CA LYS A 98 -26.03 20.31 -35.64
C LYS A 98 -25.54 21.55 -34.90
N HIS A 99 -24.71 21.38 -33.87
CA HIS A 99 -24.32 22.45 -32.94
C HIS A 99 -22.80 22.68 -32.86
N GLY A 100 -21.99 21.87 -33.56
CA GLY A 100 -20.54 21.96 -33.52
C GLY A 100 -19.93 21.37 -32.24
N ALA A 101 -18.69 21.76 -31.98
CA ALA A 101 -17.96 21.33 -30.76
C ALA A 101 -18.42 22.16 -29.56
N SER A 102 -18.74 21.49 -28.44
CA SER A 102 -18.98 22.13 -27.15
C SER A 102 -18.15 21.49 -26.08
N SER A 103 -17.58 22.31 -25.20
CA SER A 103 -16.82 21.87 -24.04
C SER A 103 -17.51 22.32 -22.77
N THR A 104 -17.80 21.38 -21.87
CA THR A 104 -18.46 21.66 -20.60
C THR A 104 -17.53 21.20 -19.47
N VAL A 105 -17.20 22.11 -18.57
CA VAL A 105 -16.41 21.80 -17.37
C VAL A 105 -17.36 21.53 -16.20
N LYS A 106 -17.37 20.31 -15.71
CA LYS A 106 -18.03 19.93 -14.46
C LYS A 106 -17.03 19.97 -13.33
N LYS A 107 -17.35 20.73 -12.29
CA LYS A 107 -16.58 20.73 -11.03
C LYS A 107 -17.37 20.00 -9.97
N GLY A 108 -16.70 19.16 -9.20
CA GLY A 108 -17.32 18.40 -8.12
C GLY A 108 -16.28 17.74 -7.24
N ASP A 109 -16.74 17.00 -6.23
CA ASP A 109 -15.86 16.22 -5.37
C ASP A 109 -15.41 14.94 -6.09
N ALA A 110 -14.14 14.62 -6.00
CA ALA A 110 -13.52 13.42 -6.54
C ALA A 110 -13.84 12.15 -5.72
N VAL A 111 -15.10 11.96 -5.31
CA VAL A 111 -15.54 10.88 -4.42
C VAL A 111 -15.06 9.50 -4.87
N ALA A 112 -15.18 9.18 -6.15
CA ALA A 112 -14.77 7.88 -6.69
C ALA A 112 -13.25 7.67 -6.57
N HIS A 113 -12.46 8.70 -6.84
CA HIS A 113 -11.00 8.65 -6.73
C HIS A 113 -10.55 8.54 -5.27
N ARG A 114 -11.14 9.33 -4.36
CA ARG A 114 -10.87 9.24 -2.92
C ARG A 114 -11.21 7.85 -2.38
N ARG A 115 -12.40 7.33 -2.71
CA ARG A 115 -12.81 5.98 -2.33
C ARG A 115 -11.80 4.94 -2.81
N LEU A 116 -11.35 5.00 -4.06
CA LEU A 116 -10.35 4.07 -4.59
C LEU A 116 -9.03 4.16 -3.82
N ARG A 117 -8.53 5.37 -3.53
CA ARG A 117 -7.28 5.59 -2.78
C ARG A 117 -7.36 4.98 -1.37
N ALA A 118 -8.45 5.25 -0.63
CA ALA A 118 -8.68 4.68 0.70
C ALA A 118 -8.81 3.14 0.65
N GLU A 119 -9.60 2.63 -0.29
CA GLU A 119 -9.83 1.20 -0.46
C GLU A 119 -8.54 0.43 -0.78
N VAL A 120 -7.68 0.95 -1.64
CA VAL A 120 -6.39 0.32 -1.97
C VAL A 120 -5.50 0.23 -0.73
N ARG A 121 -5.41 1.28 0.10
CA ARG A 121 -4.63 1.26 1.34
C ARG A 121 -5.13 0.19 2.30
N LEU A 122 -6.43 0.17 2.57
CA LEU A 122 -7.05 -0.82 3.45
C LEU A 122 -6.88 -2.25 2.93
N LYS A 123 -6.99 -2.48 1.61
CA LYS A 123 -6.75 -3.79 1.01
C LYS A 123 -5.29 -4.26 1.16
N VAL A 124 -4.33 -3.35 1.05
CA VAL A 124 -2.91 -3.67 1.26
C VAL A 124 -2.67 -4.09 2.71
N VAL A 125 -3.19 -3.33 3.67
CA VAL A 125 -3.07 -3.65 5.10
C VAL A 125 -3.75 -4.97 5.42
N ALA A 126 -4.98 -5.18 4.96
CA ALA A 126 -5.72 -6.43 5.17
C ALA A 126 -4.98 -7.65 4.64
N ARG A 127 -4.37 -7.56 3.45
CA ARG A 127 -3.56 -8.64 2.89
C ARG A 127 -2.35 -8.96 3.76
N ARG A 128 -1.68 -7.95 4.31
CA ARG A 128 -0.51 -8.12 5.18
C ARG A 128 -0.87 -8.74 6.52
N LYS A 129 -1.98 -8.31 7.11
CA LYS A 129 -2.51 -8.83 8.39
C LYS A 129 -3.23 -10.18 8.24
N GLY A 130 -3.35 -10.73 7.02
CA GLY A 130 -4.04 -11.98 6.73
C GLY A 130 -5.56 -11.91 6.88
N ALA A 131 -6.12 -10.73 7.06
CA ALA A 131 -7.55 -10.52 7.13
C ALA A 131 -8.17 -10.57 5.73
N LYS A 132 -9.14 -11.45 5.53
CA LYS A 132 -10.00 -11.43 4.33
C LYS A 132 -11.07 -10.37 4.54
N ILE A 133 -10.79 -9.12 4.19
CA ILE A 133 -11.85 -8.11 4.08
C ILE A 133 -12.57 -8.39 2.76
N GLN A 134 -13.72 -9.05 2.82
CA GLN A 134 -14.68 -9.07 1.73
C GLN A 134 -15.40 -7.71 1.75
N LEU A 135 -14.92 -6.79 0.93
CA LEU A 135 -15.68 -5.59 0.62
C LEU A 135 -16.74 -6.01 -0.41
N ASP A 136 -17.95 -6.21 0.06
CA ASP A 136 -19.11 -6.39 -0.80
C ASP A 136 -19.35 -5.10 -1.58
N THR A 137 -18.82 -5.06 -2.81
CA THR A 137 -19.02 -3.93 -3.74
C THR A 137 -20.46 -3.86 -4.29
N ASN A 138 -21.31 -4.80 -3.93
CA ASN A 138 -22.68 -4.89 -4.44
C ASN A 138 -23.73 -4.17 -3.57
N ASN A 139 -23.35 -3.58 -2.43
CA ASN A 139 -24.33 -2.90 -1.58
C ASN A 139 -24.12 -1.37 -1.58
N ALA A 140 -24.54 -0.73 -2.67
CA ALA A 140 -24.73 0.73 -2.74
C ALA A 140 -25.96 1.22 -1.95
N GLY A 141 -26.61 0.35 -1.18
CA GLY A 141 -27.76 0.65 -0.34
C GLY A 141 -27.49 0.31 1.12
N GLY A 142 -27.58 1.30 1.96
CA GLY A 142 -27.57 1.47 3.41
C GLY A 142 -27.60 0.32 4.44
N GLU A 143 -27.59 -0.94 4.04
CA GLU A 143 -27.65 -2.09 4.97
C GLU A 143 -26.27 -2.57 5.46
N GLY A 144 -25.17 -2.20 4.78
CA GLY A 144 -23.84 -2.68 5.12
C GLY A 144 -23.29 -2.19 6.46
N LEU A 145 -23.64 -0.97 6.86
CA LEU A 145 -23.19 -0.38 8.12
C LEU A 145 -23.86 -0.99 9.35
N ALA A 146 -25.14 -1.33 9.26
CA ALA A 146 -25.87 -1.97 10.36
C ALA A 146 -25.26 -3.34 10.74
N SER A 147 -24.89 -4.14 9.74
CA SER A 147 -24.24 -5.45 9.94
C SER A 147 -22.86 -5.34 10.60
N VAL A 148 -22.10 -4.32 10.27
CA VAL A 148 -20.77 -4.06 10.88
C VAL A 148 -20.95 -3.64 12.34
N TYR A 149 -21.90 -2.77 12.65
CA TYR A 149 -22.19 -2.36 14.02
C TYR A 149 -22.72 -3.49 14.89
N GLU A 150 -23.52 -4.41 14.37
CA GLU A 150 -23.96 -5.60 15.10
C GLU A 150 -22.79 -6.53 15.45
N LYS A 151 -21.90 -6.81 14.50
CA LYS A 151 -20.70 -7.62 14.74
C LYS A 151 -19.76 -7.00 15.78
N ILE A 152 -19.55 -5.68 15.73
CA ILE A 152 -18.77 -4.95 16.74
C ILE A 152 -19.46 -5.07 18.13
N ARG A 153 -20.77 -4.99 18.18
CA ARG A 153 -21.55 -5.10 19.42
C ARG A 153 -21.51 -6.51 20.02
N GLU A 154 -21.51 -7.55 19.21
CA GLU A 154 -21.37 -8.94 19.65
C GLU A 154 -19.96 -9.23 20.21
N VAL A 155 -18.92 -8.75 19.54
CA VAL A 155 -17.54 -8.86 20.02
C VAL A 155 -17.35 -8.12 21.35
N ALA A 156 -17.98 -6.98 21.52
CA ALA A 156 -17.94 -6.22 22.79
C ALA A 156 -18.69 -6.92 23.93
N LYS A 157 -19.74 -7.70 23.64
CA LYS A 157 -20.50 -8.48 24.65
C LYS A 157 -19.83 -9.80 25.03
N GLY A 158 -18.97 -10.36 24.19
CA GLY A 158 -18.27 -11.63 24.42
C GLY A 158 -17.05 -11.56 25.34
N LYS A 159 -16.70 -10.40 25.90
CA LYS A 159 -15.64 -10.22 26.89
C LYS A 159 -16.27 -9.98 28.29
N LYS A 160 -16.84 -11.03 28.86
CA LYS A 160 -17.09 -11.16 30.29
C LYS A 160 -16.61 -12.51 30.76
#